data_d32748e2d2005be6d4f41c63da4c454d
#
_entry.id   d32748e2d2005be6d4f41c63da4c454d
#
_cell.length_a   1.000
_cell.length_b   1.000
_cell.length_c   1.000
_cell.angle_alpha   90.00
_cell.angle_beta   90.00
_cell.angle_gamma   90.00
#
_symmetry.space_group_name_H-M   'P 1'
#
loop_
_entity.id
_entity.type
_entity.pdbx_description
1 polymer ?
#
loop_
_entity_poly.entity_id
_entity_poly.type
_entity_poly.pdbx_seq_one_letter_code
_entity_poly.pdbx_strand_id
1 'polypeptide(L)'
;LIRRQSVCAVIGKSPPQMIFDEVFVSIADLRDMLLPDVDLTANPWLFLHLTETLDKRVLASVSQHDDGSLNSNFSMNLNVSTILSDEFLTFDENINPSMRSSIVLELQLVDIFSDIKAFILAKTFAQYRGYKICIDGITVDKLKYIDREQLNGDLLKIIWHPSFMDMIREDSHFTDYVNRAERAKMI
;
A
#
# COMPACT_ATOMS: atom_id res chain seq x y z
N LEU A 1 6.86 16.50 5.84
CA LEU A 1 6.87 15.61 4.66
C LEU A 1 6.05 14.34 4.86
N ILE A 2 6.11 13.72 6.06
CA ILE A 2 5.27 12.56 6.39
C ILE A 2 3.87 13.07 6.72
N ARG A 3 2.88 12.54 6.03
CA ARG A 3 1.46 12.86 6.20
C ARG A 3 0.68 11.62 6.63
N ARG A 4 -0.52 11.84 7.16
CA ARG A 4 -1.47 10.78 7.50
C ARG A 4 -2.81 11.07 6.82
N GLN A 5 -3.42 10.02 6.31
CA GLN A 5 -4.76 10.06 5.72
C GLN A 5 -5.57 8.90 6.28
N SER A 6 -6.74 9.20 6.83
CA SER A 6 -7.60 8.15 7.40
C SER A 6 -8.29 7.35 6.31
N VAL A 7 -8.20 6.03 6.43
CA VAL A 7 -8.93 5.06 5.61
C VAL A 7 -10.15 4.60 6.37
N CYS A 8 -11.32 4.72 5.73
CA CYS A 8 -12.60 4.47 6.37
C CYS A 8 -13.38 3.36 5.66
N ALA A 9 -14.07 2.53 6.43
CA ALA A 9 -15.10 1.66 5.91
C ALA A 9 -16.41 2.45 5.72
N VAL A 10 -17.04 2.24 4.56
CA VAL A 10 -18.40 2.73 4.27
C VAL A 10 -19.29 1.51 4.10
N ILE A 11 -20.19 1.29 5.06
CA ILE A 11 -21.08 0.13 5.07
C ILE A 11 -22.53 0.62 4.94
N GLY A 12 -23.11 0.42 3.75
CA GLY A 12 -24.47 0.85 3.46
C GLY A 12 -24.66 2.35 3.62
N LYS A 13 -25.58 2.78 4.49
CA LYS A 13 -25.86 4.19 4.80
C LYS A 13 -25.25 4.69 6.12
N SER A 14 -24.44 3.84 6.77
CA SER A 14 -23.79 4.21 8.03
C SER A 14 -22.71 5.28 7.79
N PRO A 15 -22.45 6.14 8.80
CA PRO A 15 -21.29 7.05 8.72
C PRO A 15 -19.98 6.27 8.50
N PRO A 16 -19.03 6.86 7.75
CA PRO A 16 -17.72 6.25 7.58
C PRO A 16 -17.05 5.94 8.93
N GLN A 17 -16.52 4.74 9.05
CA GLN A 17 -15.81 4.29 10.26
C GLN A 17 -14.33 4.15 9.93
N MET A 18 -13.46 4.84 10.67
CA MET A 18 -12.02 4.75 10.49
C MET A 18 -11.55 3.33 10.78
N ILE A 19 -10.73 2.79 9.87
CA ILE A 19 -10.14 1.44 9.99
C ILE A 19 -8.67 1.56 10.40
N PHE A 20 -7.92 2.39 9.67
CA PHE A 20 -6.51 2.68 9.90
C PHE A 20 -6.12 4.02 9.25
N ASP A 21 -4.93 4.51 9.56
CA ASP A 21 -4.34 5.69 8.93
C ASP A 21 -3.26 5.25 7.92
N GLU A 22 -3.34 5.77 6.70
CA GLU A 22 -2.25 5.67 5.73
C GLU A 22 -1.16 6.69 6.08
N VAL A 23 0.07 6.21 6.27
CA VAL A 23 1.27 7.03 6.52
C VAL A 23 2.08 7.06 5.23
N PHE A 24 2.26 8.25 4.68
CA PHE A 24 2.95 8.42 3.40
C PHE A 24 3.83 9.67 3.35
N VAL A 25 4.81 9.65 2.45
CA VAL A 25 5.60 10.85 2.12
C VAL A 25 4.95 11.55 0.94
N SER A 26 4.59 12.83 1.13
CA SER A 26 4.06 13.63 0.04
C SER A 26 5.18 14.00 -0.95
N ILE A 27 5.18 13.36 -2.11
CA ILE A 27 6.12 13.66 -3.20
C ILE A 27 5.94 15.09 -3.70
N ALA A 28 4.70 15.60 -3.71
CA ALA A 28 4.44 16.99 -4.08
C ALA A 28 5.11 17.97 -3.11
N ASP A 29 4.97 17.76 -1.80
CA ASP A 29 5.64 18.60 -0.80
C ASP A 29 7.15 18.49 -0.91
N LEU A 30 7.67 17.28 -1.14
CA LEU A 30 9.10 17.07 -1.31
C LEU A 30 9.64 17.86 -2.51
N ARG A 31 8.93 17.76 -3.64
CA ARG A 31 9.26 18.53 -4.84
C ARG A 31 9.23 20.03 -4.56
N ASP A 32 8.13 20.53 -4.02
CA ASP A 32 7.93 21.98 -3.82
C ASP A 32 8.94 22.58 -2.84
N MET A 33 9.42 21.77 -1.87
CA MET A 33 10.42 22.23 -0.89
C MET A 33 11.87 22.16 -1.38
N LEU A 34 12.21 21.13 -2.18
CA LEU A 34 13.62 20.85 -2.51
C LEU A 34 13.94 21.08 -3.99
N LEU A 35 13.01 20.81 -4.90
CA LEU A 35 13.22 20.79 -6.35
C LEU A 35 11.98 21.29 -7.10
N PRO A 36 11.54 22.55 -6.89
CA PRO A 36 10.26 23.04 -7.39
C PRO A 36 10.14 23.00 -8.92
N ASP A 37 11.24 23.08 -9.64
CA ASP A 37 11.28 23.10 -11.10
C ASP A 37 11.57 21.71 -11.73
N VAL A 38 11.61 20.65 -10.91
CA VAL A 38 11.95 19.31 -11.38
C VAL A 38 10.72 18.40 -11.33
N ASP A 39 10.41 17.76 -12.44
CA ASP A 39 9.46 16.65 -12.45
C ASP A 39 10.15 15.38 -11.95
N LEU A 40 9.92 15.03 -10.70
CA LEU A 40 10.50 13.84 -10.07
C LEU A 40 10.02 12.53 -10.69
N THR A 41 8.92 12.54 -11.43
CA THR A 41 8.35 11.37 -12.10
C THR A 41 8.81 11.21 -13.54
N ALA A 42 9.51 12.20 -14.09
CA ALA A 42 9.97 12.18 -15.49
C ALA A 42 10.95 11.04 -15.80
N ASN A 43 11.69 10.57 -14.78
CA ASN A 43 12.58 9.43 -14.91
C ASN A 43 12.18 8.32 -13.94
N PRO A 44 11.56 7.22 -14.42
CA PRO A 44 11.05 6.14 -13.55
C PRO A 44 12.13 5.50 -12.67
N TRP A 45 13.37 5.38 -13.15
CA TRP A 45 14.47 4.79 -12.38
C TRP A 45 14.92 5.68 -11.22
N LEU A 46 15.03 6.98 -11.46
CA LEU A 46 15.35 7.93 -10.41
C LEU A 46 14.21 8.03 -9.40
N PHE A 47 12.98 7.98 -9.87
CA PHE A 47 11.80 7.98 -9.01
C PHE A 47 11.76 6.73 -8.11
N LEU A 48 12.02 5.55 -8.67
CA LEU A 48 12.10 4.31 -7.89
C LEU A 48 13.20 4.41 -6.82
N HIS A 49 14.40 4.85 -7.18
CA HIS A 49 15.49 5.01 -6.23
C HIS A 49 15.18 6.06 -5.15
N LEU A 50 14.48 7.14 -5.51
CA LEU A 50 13.98 8.13 -4.54
C LEU A 50 13.00 7.49 -3.55
N THR A 51 12.00 6.75 -4.05
CA THR A 51 11.00 6.10 -3.19
C THR A 51 11.63 5.07 -2.26
N GLU A 52 12.56 4.25 -2.74
CA GLU A 52 13.34 3.32 -1.87
C GLU A 52 14.11 4.06 -0.76
N THR A 53 14.71 5.20 -1.09
CA THR A 53 15.41 6.02 -0.09
C THR A 53 14.45 6.62 0.94
N LEU A 54 13.26 7.05 0.50
CA LEU A 54 12.22 7.57 1.37
C LEU A 54 11.65 6.49 2.29
N ASP A 55 11.42 5.29 1.77
CA ASP A 55 10.95 4.15 2.54
C ASP A 55 11.87 3.87 3.73
N LYS A 56 13.18 3.80 3.50
CA LYS A 56 14.17 3.58 4.57
C LYS A 56 14.10 4.66 5.66
N ARG A 57 13.86 5.90 5.26
CA ARG A 57 13.69 7.03 6.20
C ARG A 57 12.37 6.94 6.97
N VAL A 58 11.30 6.52 6.31
CA VAL A 58 9.99 6.30 6.97
C VAL A 58 10.12 5.19 8.00
N LEU A 59 10.71 4.05 7.63
CA LEU A 59 10.94 2.92 8.54
C LEU A 59 11.74 3.36 9.77
N ALA A 60 12.84 4.09 9.58
CA ALA A 60 13.66 4.60 10.67
C ALA A 60 12.88 5.60 11.56
N SER A 61 12.09 6.49 10.96
CA SER A 61 11.28 7.45 11.71
C SER A 61 10.19 6.76 12.53
N VAL A 62 9.50 5.79 11.95
CA VAL A 62 8.44 5.03 12.62
C VAL A 62 9.02 4.19 13.76
N SER A 63 10.23 3.61 13.59
CA SER A 63 10.90 2.82 14.62
C SER A 63 11.37 3.64 15.83
N GLN A 64 11.65 4.93 15.65
CA GLN A 64 12.21 5.80 16.70
C GLN A 64 11.15 6.52 17.54
N HIS A 65 9.91 6.61 17.03
CA HIS A 65 8.85 7.29 17.75
C HIS A 65 8.15 6.33 18.71
N ASP A 66 8.61 6.36 19.97
CA ASP A 66 7.98 5.72 21.13
C ASP A 66 6.64 6.39 21.52
N ASP A 67 6.22 7.37 20.72
CA ASP A 67 4.96 8.08 20.89
C ASP A 67 3.79 7.14 20.63
N GLY A 68 2.83 7.11 21.54
CA GLY A 68 1.60 6.31 21.45
C GLY A 68 0.78 6.45 20.15
N SER A 69 1.34 7.15 19.14
CA SER A 69 0.85 7.24 17.76
C SER A 69 0.94 5.91 16.99
N LEU A 70 1.79 4.97 17.42
CA LEU A 70 1.88 3.61 16.85
C LEU A 70 0.86 2.66 17.47
N ASN A 71 0.09 3.09 18.46
CA ASN A 71 -0.97 2.28 19.07
C ASN A 71 -2.23 2.17 18.20
N SER A 72 -2.27 2.83 17.04
CA SER A 72 -3.35 2.72 16.05
C SER A 72 -2.94 1.86 14.86
N ASN A 73 -3.91 1.21 14.23
CA ASN A 73 -3.71 0.53 12.97
C ASN A 73 -3.24 1.54 11.92
N PHE A 74 -2.22 1.21 11.14
CA PHE A 74 -1.76 2.08 10.07
C PHE A 74 -1.28 1.29 8.86
N SER A 75 -1.23 1.95 7.71
CA SER A 75 -0.56 1.46 6.52
C SER A 75 0.62 2.36 6.14
N MET A 76 1.56 1.80 5.40
CA MET A 76 2.68 2.53 4.82
C MET A 76 3.00 2.01 3.42
N ASN A 77 3.33 2.94 2.53
CA ASN A 77 3.82 2.61 1.19
C ASN A 77 5.28 2.16 1.27
N LEU A 78 5.60 1.01 0.67
CA LEU A 78 6.95 0.49 0.57
C LEU A 78 7.20 -0.11 -0.82
N ASN A 79 8.47 -0.08 -1.23
CA ASN A 79 8.91 -0.85 -2.38
C ASN A 79 9.14 -2.32 -1.98
N VAL A 80 8.99 -3.23 -2.95
CA VAL A 80 9.23 -4.67 -2.74
C VAL A 80 10.65 -4.93 -2.25
N SER A 81 11.64 -4.24 -2.83
CA SER A 81 13.05 -4.30 -2.42
C SER A 81 13.27 -3.86 -0.97
N THR A 82 12.50 -2.87 -0.50
CA THR A 82 12.61 -2.39 0.88
C THR A 82 12.20 -3.45 1.90
N ILE A 83 11.18 -4.25 1.62
CA ILE A 83 10.75 -5.34 2.53
C ILE A 83 11.84 -6.41 2.68
N LEU A 84 12.69 -6.57 1.67
CA LEU A 84 13.81 -7.52 1.67
C LEU A 84 15.13 -6.91 2.17
N SER A 85 15.11 -5.66 2.67
CA SER A 85 16.30 -4.94 3.12
C SER A 85 16.58 -5.11 4.63
N ASP A 86 17.83 -4.83 5.01
CA ASP A 86 18.24 -4.83 6.43
C ASP A 86 17.51 -3.74 7.24
N GLU A 87 17.11 -2.65 6.59
CA GLU A 87 16.34 -1.58 7.24
C GLU A 87 14.94 -2.06 7.64
N PHE A 88 14.29 -2.90 6.81
CA PHE A 88 13.02 -3.50 7.18
C PHE A 88 13.20 -4.54 8.29
N LEU A 89 14.25 -5.33 8.28
CA LEU A 89 14.54 -6.27 9.36
C LEU A 89 14.72 -5.52 10.70
N THR A 90 15.48 -4.43 10.68
CA THR A 90 15.67 -3.58 11.87
C THR A 90 14.34 -2.98 12.35
N PHE A 91 13.50 -2.52 11.43
CA PHE A 91 12.14 -2.04 11.75
C PHE A 91 11.32 -3.15 12.40
N ASP A 92 11.28 -4.35 11.79
CA ASP A 92 10.51 -5.47 12.29
C ASP A 92 10.95 -5.95 13.67
N GLU A 93 12.25 -5.90 13.98
CA GLU A 93 12.78 -6.23 15.30
C GLU A 93 12.35 -5.22 16.38
N ASN A 94 12.17 -3.95 16.00
CA ASN A 94 11.74 -2.90 16.92
C ASN A 94 10.22 -2.84 17.11
N ILE A 95 9.44 -3.48 16.24
CA ILE A 95 7.97 -3.52 16.36
C ILE A 95 7.54 -4.64 17.32
N ASN A 96 6.64 -4.30 18.24
CA ASN A 96 6.02 -5.32 19.08
C ASN A 96 5.31 -6.36 18.20
N PRO A 97 5.60 -7.66 18.33
CA PRO A 97 5.00 -8.72 17.51
C PRO A 97 3.46 -8.69 17.46
N SER A 98 2.80 -8.28 18.55
CA SER A 98 1.33 -8.17 18.61
C SER A 98 0.78 -7.03 17.72
N MET A 99 1.61 -6.03 17.37
CA MET A 99 1.22 -4.90 16.54
C MET A 99 1.32 -5.18 15.03
N ARG A 100 2.09 -6.20 14.62
CA ARG A 100 2.32 -6.48 13.20
C ARG A 100 1.03 -6.72 12.42
N SER A 101 0.05 -7.39 13.01
CA SER A 101 -1.26 -7.64 12.39
C SER A 101 -2.11 -6.38 12.18
N SER A 102 -1.72 -5.27 12.81
CA SER A 102 -2.35 -3.95 12.68
C SER A 102 -1.67 -3.10 11.62
N ILE A 103 -0.54 -3.55 11.06
CA ILE A 103 0.24 -2.83 10.07
C ILE A 103 -0.03 -3.41 8.69
N VAL A 104 -0.35 -2.52 7.73
CA VAL A 104 -0.55 -2.85 6.33
C VAL A 104 0.61 -2.30 5.52
N LEU A 105 1.29 -3.16 4.77
CA LEU A 105 2.34 -2.76 3.83
C LEU A 105 1.72 -2.62 2.44
N GLU A 106 1.73 -1.42 1.89
CA GLU A 106 1.16 -1.09 0.59
C GLU A 106 2.24 -1.17 -0.48
N LEU A 107 2.04 -2.05 -1.47
CA LEU A 107 2.98 -2.28 -2.57
C LEU A 107 2.33 -1.86 -3.89
N GLN A 108 3.05 -1.04 -4.65
CA GLN A 108 2.58 -0.56 -5.95
C GLN A 108 2.57 -1.69 -6.97
N LEU A 109 1.47 -1.81 -7.72
CA LEU A 109 1.31 -2.82 -8.76
C LEU A 109 2.46 -2.81 -9.78
N VAL A 110 2.96 -1.63 -10.14
CA VAL A 110 4.08 -1.48 -11.08
C VAL A 110 5.38 -2.07 -10.53
N ASP A 111 5.65 -1.91 -9.25
CA ASP A 111 6.81 -2.47 -8.57
C ASP A 111 6.70 -4.00 -8.46
N ILE A 112 5.53 -4.52 -8.12
CA ILE A 112 5.24 -5.96 -8.08
C ILE A 112 5.56 -6.62 -9.43
N PHE A 113 5.11 -6.03 -10.54
CA PHE A 113 5.35 -6.58 -11.86
C PHE A 113 6.76 -6.34 -12.41
N SER A 114 7.54 -5.46 -11.80
CA SER A 114 8.95 -5.28 -12.16
C SER A 114 9.80 -6.50 -11.76
N ASP A 115 9.50 -7.12 -10.62
CA ASP A 115 10.10 -8.38 -10.17
C ASP A 115 9.11 -9.21 -9.34
N ILE A 116 8.33 -10.01 -10.05
CA ILE A 116 7.31 -10.88 -9.42
C ILE A 116 7.92 -11.92 -8.45
N LYS A 117 9.17 -12.34 -8.67
CA LYS A 117 9.83 -13.30 -7.78
C LYS A 117 10.21 -12.64 -6.46
N ALA A 118 10.79 -11.45 -6.52
CA ALA A 118 11.07 -10.65 -5.34
C ALA A 118 9.78 -10.34 -4.57
N PHE A 119 8.69 -9.99 -5.26
CA PHE A 119 7.39 -9.78 -4.64
C PHE A 119 6.88 -11.02 -3.89
N ILE A 120 6.91 -12.20 -4.50
CA ILE A 120 6.45 -13.44 -3.84
C ILE A 120 7.26 -13.70 -2.58
N LEU A 121 8.58 -13.47 -2.61
CA LEU A 121 9.46 -13.63 -1.45
C LEU A 121 9.13 -12.60 -0.36
N ALA A 122 9.07 -11.32 -0.71
CA ALA A 122 8.76 -10.23 0.21
C ALA A 122 7.38 -10.41 0.88
N LYS A 123 6.36 -10.73 0.07
CA LYS A 123 5.00 -11.00 0.57
C LYS A 123 4.99 -12.17 1.55
N THR A 124 5.59 -13.30 1.16
CA THR A 124 5.61 -14.50 2.01
C THR A 124 6.31 -14.21 3.33
N PHE A 125 7.43 -13.50 3.29
CA PHE A 125 8.15 -13.09 4.48
C PHE A 125 7.28 -12.17 5.37
N ALA A 126 6.71 -11.11 4.81
CA ALA A 126 5.92 -10.16 5.56
C ALA A 126 4.67 -10.80 6.19
N GLN A 127 3.92 -11.60 5.43
CA GLN A 127 2.74 -12.31 5.92
C GLN A 127 3.13 -13.35 7.02
N TYR A 128 4.26 -14.05 6.87
CA TYR A 128 4.76 -14.95 7.91
C TYR A 128 5.09 -14.22 9.22
N ARG A 129 5.58 -12.97 9.11
CA ARG A 129 5.83 -12.10 10.28
C ARG A 129 4.56 -11.52 10.88
N GLY A 130 3.42 -11.65 10.20
CA GLY A 130 2.09 -11.20 10.67
C GLY A 130 1.62 -9.86 10.08
N TYR A 131 2.37 -9.25 9.16
CA TYR A 131 1.93 -8.04 8.44
C TYR A 131 0.84 -8.37 7.42
N LYS A 132 0.04 -7.36 7.07
CA LYS A 132 -0.92 -7.44 5.96
C LYS A 132 -0.32 -6.79 4.73
N ILE A 133 -0.61 -7.36 3.57
CA ILE A 133 -0.17 -6.83 2.26
C ILE A 133 -1.36 -6.21 1.55
N CYS A 134 -1.22 -4.94 1.16
CA CYS A 134 -2.13 -4.24 0.28
C CYS A 134 -1.48 -4.05 -1.09
N ILE A 135 -2.19 -4.39 -2.16
CA ILE A 135 -1.75 -4.13 -3.53
C ILE A 135 -2.38 -2.81 -3.97
N ASP A 136 -1.56 -1.80 -4.22
CA ASP A 136 -1.97 -0.45 -4.60
C ASP A 136 -1.72 -0.14 -6.09
N GLY A 137 -2.32 0.93 -6.59
CA GLY A 137 -2.16 1.39 -7.97
C GLY A 137 -2.98 0.59 -8.98
N ILE A 138 -4.04 -0.06 -8.54
CA ILE A 138 -4.95 -0.82 -9.40
C ILE A 138 -5.97 0.15 -10.01
N THR A 139 -5.99 0.23 -11.33
CA THR A 139 -7.04 0.93 -12.07
C THR A 139 -8.11 -0.05 -12.52
N VAL A 140 -9.32 0.45 -12.75
CA VAL A 140 -10.50 -0.39 -13.09
C VAL A 140 -10.26 -1.25 -14.33
N ASP A 141 -9.62 -0.68 -15.36
CA ASP A 141 -9.28 -1.37 -16.60
C ASP A 141 -8.27 -2.52 -16.40
N LYS A 142 -7.42 -2.43 -15.37
CA LYS A 142 -6.44 -3.46 -15.05
C LYS A 142 -7.02 -4.60 -14.22
N LEU A 143 -8.11 -4.38 -13.50
CA LEU A 143 -8.71 -5.38 -12.61
C LEU A 143 -8.96 -6.73 -13.29
N LYS A 144 -9.43 -6.73 -14.55
CA LYS A 144 -9.71 -7.94 -15.31
C LYS A 144 -8.47 -8.79 -15.65
N TYR A 145 -7.27 -8.18 -15.57
CA TYR A 145 -5.99 -8.84 -15.85
C TYR A 145 -5.26 -9.30 -14.59
N ILE A 146 -5.79 -8.95 -13.41
CA ILE A 146 -5.17 -9.26 -12.13
C ILE A 146 -5.72 -10.58 -11.61
N ASP A 147 -4.87 -11.59 -11.57
CA ASP A 147 -5.17 -12.82 -10.85
C ASP A 147 -4.94 -12.62 -9.35
N ARG A 148 -6.03 -12.44 -8.62
CA ARG A 148 -6.01 -12.20 -7.18
C ARG A 148 -5.51 -13.39 -6.39
N GLU A 149 -5.78 -14.62 -6.85
CA GLU A 149 -5.36 -15.83 -6.18
C GLU A 149 -3.84 -15.97 -6.27
N GLN A 150 -3.25 -15.61 -7.41
CA GLN A 150 -1.80 -15.61 -7.57
C GLN A 150 -1.11 -14.49 -6.77
N LEU A 151 -1.66 -13.29 -6.79
CA LEU A 151 -1.09 -12.18 -6.02
C LEU A 151 -1.30 -12.38 -4.52
N ASN A 152 -2.43 -12.95 -4.11
CA ASN A 152 -2.75 -13.30 -2.72
C ASN A 152 -2.41 -12.19 -1.70
N GLY A 153 -2.79 -10.94 -2.03
CA GLY A 153 -2.75 -9.82 -1.09
C GLY A 153 -3.95 -9.84 -0.15
N ASP A 154 -3.76 -9.32 1.05
CA ASP A 154 -4.84 -9.22 2.05
C ASP A 154 -5.86 -8.14 1.69
N LEU A 155 -5.40 -7.06 1.02
CA LEU A 155 -6.18 -5.89 0.61
C LEU A 155 -5.84 -5.52 -0.84
N LEU A 156 -6.81 -4.92 -1.53
CA LEU A 156 -6.61 -4.30 -2.85
C LEU A 156 -7.07 -2.84 -2.79
N LYS A 157 -6.21 -1.92 -3.22
CA LYS A 157 -6.51 -0.49 -3.31
C LYS A 157 -6.74 -0.12 -4.76
N ILE A 158 -7.98 0.29 -5.06
CA ILE A 158 -8.41 0.59 -6.42
C ILE A 158 -8.56 2.09 -6.58
N ILE A 159 -7.95 2.63 -7.62
CA ILE A 159 -8.08 4.04 -7.98
C ILE A 159 -9.49 4.27 -8.50
N TRP A 160 -10.27 5.05 -7.76
CA TRP A 160 -11.64 5.35 -8.13
C TRP A 160 -11.71 6.20 -9.41
N HIS A 161 -12.60 5.80 -10.32
CA HIS A 161 -12.95 6.58 -11.49
C HIS A 161 -14.48 6.54 -11.68
N PRO A 162 -15.15 7.63 -12.13
CA PRO A 162 -16.60 7.65 -12.33
C PRO A 162 -17.15 6.52 -13.21
N SER A 163 -16.39 6.10 -14.24
CA SER A 163 -16.75 4.97 -15.13
C SER A 163 -16.81 3.62 -14.41
N PHE A 164 -16.31 3.52 -13.17
CA PHE A 164 -16.32 2.27 -12.40
C PHE A 164 -17.74 1.71 -12.22
N MET A 165 -18.70 2.59 -11.93
CA MET A 165 -20.09 2.19 -11.74
C MET A 165 -20.74 1.69 -13.03
N ASP A 166 -20.37 2.26 -14.17
CA ASP A 166 -20.91 1.84 -15.48
C ASP A 166 -20.31 0.49 -15.88
N MET A 167 -19.00 0.31 -15.66
CA MET A 167 -18.34 -0.98 -15.92
C MET A 167 -18.89 -2.11 -15.05
N ILE A 168 -19.21 -1.84 -13.77
CA ILE A 168 -19.87 -2.84 -12.90
C ILE A 168 -21.23 -3.24 -13.42
N ARG A 169 -21.99 -2.32 -14.03
CA ARG A 169 -23.32 -2.58 -14.54
C ARG A 169 -23.33 -3.34 -15.88
N GLU A 170 -22.32 -3.09 -16.70
CA GLU A 170 -22.26 -3.60 -18.07
C GLU A 170 -21.56 -4.96 -18.19
N ASP A 171 -20.66 -5.30 -17.25
CA ASP A 171 -19.85 -6.52 -17.31
C ASP A 171 -20.21 -7.50 -16.19
N SER A 172 -20.79 -8.63 -16.55
CA SER A 172 -21.15 -9.71 -15.61
C SER A 172 -19.90 -10.30 -14.89
N HIS A 173 -18.73 -10.27 -15.53
CA HIS A 173 -17.47 -10.64 -14.89
C HIS A 173 -17.11 -9.68 -13.77
N PHE A 174 -17.49 -8.42 -13.88
CA PHE A 174 -17.25 -7.42 -12.84
C PHE A 174 -18.12 -7.65 -11.61
N THR A 175 -19.37 -8.03 -11.82
CA THR A 175 -20.27 -8.42 -10.71
C THR A 175 -19.72 -9.64 -9.96
N ASP A 176 -19.18 -10.62 -10.68
CA ASP A 176 -18.53 -11.78 -10.07
C ASP A 176 -17.22 -11.38 -9.37
N TYR A 177 -16.48 -10.43 -9.93
CA TYR A 177 -15.27 -9.88 -9.32
C TYR A 177 -15.57 -9.12 -8.02
N VAL A 178 -16.62 -8.30 -7.98
CA VAL A 178 -17.08 -7.59 -6.78
C VAL A 178 -17.58 -8.58 -5.73
N ASN A 179 -18.35 -9.58 -6.12
CA ASN A 179 -18.83 -10.64 -5.22
C ASN A 179 -17.68 -11.48 -4.64
N ARG A 180 -16.61 -11.69 -5.41
CA ARG A 180 -15.38 -12.29 -4.90
C ARG A 180 -14.58 -11.32 -4.03
N ALA A 181 -14.70 -10.03 -4.27
CA ALA A 181 -14.08 -8.97 -3.51
C ALA A 181 -14.69 -8.78 -2.11
N GLU A 182 -15.96 -9.11 -1.92
CA GLU A 182 -16.56 -9.18 -0.58
C GLU A 182 -15.87 -10.21 0.32
N ARG A 183 -15.22 -11.21 -0.27
CA ARG A 183 -14.41 -12.20 0.47
C ARG A 183 -12.98 -11.74 0.74
N ALA A 184 -12.47 -10.78 -0.03
CA ALA A 184 -11.16 -10.16 0.19
C ALA A 184 -11.39 -8.66 0.31
N LYS A 185 -11.18 -8.12 1.48
CA LYS A 185 -11.41 -6.71 1.83
C LYS A 185 -10.82 -5.79 0.78
N MET A 186 -11.68 -5.08 0.01
CA MET A 186 -11.28 -3.99 -0.87
C MET A 186 -11.41 -2.67 -0.14
N ILE A 187 -10.48 -1.79 -0.41
CA ILE A 187 -10.48 -0.42 0.09
C ILE A 187 -10.66 0.51 -1.10
#